data_d43b6d5e8fe47b4dd638d4f2f145a25a
#
_entry.id   d43b6d5e8fe47b4dd638d4f2f145a25a
#
_cell.length_a   1.000
_cell.length_b   1.000
_cell.length_c   1.000
_cell.angle_alpha   90.00
_cell.angle_beta   90.00
_cell.angle_gamma   90.00
#
_symmetry.space_group_name_H-M   'P 1'
#
loop_
_entity.id
_entity.type
_entity.pdbx_description
1 polymer ?
#
loop_
_entity_poly.entity_id
_entity_poly.type
_entity_poly.pdbx_seq_one_letter_code
_entity_poly.pdbx_strand_id
1 'polypeptide(L)'
;MPSSTRSARILIITGEASGDLHGANLAAALKAKAPELSILGVGGPRMQAAGVELVQSLGHLNVIGIAGPSAVRALARRVLAIRRILRRDPLDLVVLIDNPGLNFHFARVAKRAGHRVVYYIAPQLWAWRPRRMRWIQRRVDYVVVILPFEVELYRRAGVPCAFVGHPLLDEVAPSYDRDRLRAAYGLPREACVIGLLPGSRAGEVRALLPVMLEAARLLQGRGRSLKVILAVAETVDPDEIKRLCEGAGLDVRLVARDPNGVMAGADVLFIASGTATLQAAIIGTPMVIVYKLPWLTYLLARLLVRVPSIGLANLVAGRRFIPELIQHQATPARLAEEARRILDDASYRERMRTEMTRVKSLLGPSGASERAAAMVLQQLDRAEARV
;
A
#
# COMPACT_ATOMS: atom_id res chain seq x y z
N MET A 1 5.65 -34.91 -35.64
CA MET A 1 4.84 -33.68 -35.67
C MET A 1 5.11 -32.98 -34.35
N PRO A 2 5.68 -31.77 -34.31
CA PRO A 2 5.81 -31.06 -33.05
C PRO A 2 4.39 -30.72 -32.58
N SER A 3 4.04 -31.20 -31.38
CA SER A 3 2.83 -30.81 -30.67
C SER A 3 2.81 -29.29 -30.60
N SER A 4 1.75 -28.66 -31.13
CA SER A 4 1.51 -27.24 -30.97
C SER A 4 1.35 -27.01 -29.47
N THR A 5 2.43 -26.61 -28.80
CA THR A 5 2.42 -26.24 -27.40
C THR A 5 1.56 -24.97 -27.28
N ARG A 6 0.32 -25.17 -26.85
CA ARG A 6 -0.59 -24.07 -26.53
C ARG A 6 0.13 -23.14 -25.55
N SER A 7 0.24 -21.85 -25.90
CA SER A 7 0.76 -20.86 -24.98
C SER A 7 -0.03 -20.88 -23.68
N ALA A 8 0.65 -21.01 -22.56
CA ALA A 8 0.01 -21.00 -21.23
C ALA A 8 -0.72 -19.68 -20.98
N ARG A 9 -1.90 -19.74 -20.34
CA ARG A 9 -2.78 -18.59 -20.11
C ARG A 9 -2.96 -18.30 -18.63
N ILE A 10 -2.56 -17.11 -18.23
CA ILE A 10 -2.70 -16.62 -16.83
C ILE A 10 -3.74 -15.51 -16.77
N LEU A 11 -4.61 -15.52 -15.76
CA LEU A 11 -5.50 -14.42 -15.46
C LEU A 11 -5.04 -13.71 -14.18
N ILE A 12 -4.70 -12.41 -14.30
CA ILE A 12 -4.36 -11.54 -13.15
C ILE A 12 -5.58 -10.70 -12.79
N ILE A 13 -6.00 -10.75 -11.53
CA ILE A 13 -7.15 -9.98 -11.02
C ILE A 13 -6.67 -9.02 -9.94
N THR A 14 -6.89 -7.72 -10.18
CA THR A 14 -6.68 -6.63 -9.22
C THR A 14 -7.98 -5.89 -8.95
N GLY A 15 -8.03 -5.09 -7.90
CA GLY A 15 -9.27 -4.38 -7.51
C GLY A 15 -9.12 -2.87 -7.31
N GLU A 16 -7.88 -2.36 -7.24
CA GLU A 16 -7.59 -0.96 -6.89
C GLU A 16 -6.40 -0.43 -7.71
N ALA A 17 -6.16 0.89 -7.66
CA ALA A 17 -5.06 1.52 -8.39
C ALA A 17 -3.67 1.01 -7.96
N SER A 18 -3.48 0.71 -6.67
CA SER A 18 -2.27 0.06 -6.16
C SER A 18 -2.11 -1.35 -6.73
N GLY A 19 -3.19 -2.11 -6.79
CA GLY A 19 -3.21 -3.42 -7.42
C GLY A 19 -2.88 -3.38 -8.91
N ASP A 20 -3.33 -2.34 -9.64
CA ASP A 20 -2.98 -2.13 -11.05
C ASP A 20 -1.47 -1.92 -11.26
N LEU A 21 -0.82 -1.15 -10.38
CA LEU A 21 0.63 -0.97 -10.39
C LEU A 21 1.37 -2.30 -10.14
N HIS A 22 0.99 -3.03 -9.08
CA HIS A 22 1.60 -4.31 -8.76
C HIS A 22 1.33 -5.37 -9.83
N GLY A 23 0.13 -5.37 -10.43
CA GLY A 23 -0.23 -6.22 -11.56
C GLY A 23 0.60 -5.93 -12.80
N ALA A 24 0.83 -4.65 -13.11
CA ALA A 24 1.67 -4.21 -14.23
C ALA A 24 3.13 -4.65 -14.04
N ASN A 25 3.70 -4.42 -12.85
CA ASN A 25 5.07 -4.83 -12.54
C ASN A 25 5.25 -6.35 -12.59
N LEU A 26 4.28 -7.10 -12.06
CA LEU A 26 4.28 -8.57 -12.17
C LEU A 26 4.17 -9.03 -13.63
N ALA A 27 3.28 -8.44 -14.42
CA ALA A 27 3.10 -8.80 -15.83
C ALA A 27 4.34 -8.51 -16.67
N ALA A 28 4.98 -7.36 -16.46
CA ALA A 28 6.24 -7.02 -17.12
C ALA A 28 7.35 -8.02 -16.77
N ALA A 29 7.49 -8.39 -15.49
CA ALA A 29 8.45 -9.40 -15.04
C ALA A 29 8.15 -10.81 -15.57
N LEU A 30 6.87 -11.20 -15.69
CA LEU A 30 6.47 -12.46 -16.30
C LEU A 30 6.81 -12.51 -17.78
N LYS A 31 6.48 -11.44 -18.55
CA LYS A 31 6.81 -11.36 -19.97
C LYS A 31 8.30 -11.33 -20.26
N ALA A 32 9.10 -10.71 -19.39
CA ALA A 32 10.55 -10.73 -19.51
C ALA A 32 11.13 -12.15 -19.36
N LYS A 33 10.51 -13.02 -18.55
CA LYS A 33 10.95 -14.40 -18.28
C LYS A 33 10.31 -15.43 -19.23
N ALA A 34 9.09 -15.17 -19.70
CA ALA A 34 8.30 -16.05 -20.56
C ALA A 34 7.50 -15.18 -21.57
N PRO A 35 8.13 -14.74 -22.67
CA PRO A 35 7.52 -13.84 -23.65
C PRO A 35 6.29 -14.42 -24.34
N GLU A 36 6.21 -15.74 -24.46
CA GLU A 36 5.12 -16.49 -25.07
C GLU A 36 3.86 -16.56 -24.19
N LEU A 37 3.96 -16.17 -22.90
CA LEU A 37 2.88 -16.27 -21.95
C LEU A 37 1.72 -15.35 -22.31
N SER A 38 0.50 -15.88 -22.43
CA SER A 38 -0.72 -15.11 -22.60
C SER A 38 -1.21 -14.61 -21.23
N ILE A 39 -1.21 -13.30 -21.02
CA ILE A 39 -1.64 -12.69 -19.76
C ILE A 39 -2.93 -11.92 -19.97
N LEU A 40 -4.02 -12.46 -19.44
CA LEU A 40 -5.31 -11.80 -19.33
C LEU A 40 -5.39 -11.01 -18.03
N GLY A 41 -6.13 -9.91 -17.98
CA GLY A 41 -6.21 -9.07 -16.80
C GLY A 41 -7.56 -8.46 -16.50
N VAL A 42 -7.86 -8.40 -15.22
CA VAL A 42 -8.83 -7.47 -14.63
C VAL A 42 -8.01 -6.39 -13.93
N GLY A 43 -7.87 -5.25 -14.57
CA GLY A 43 -6.92 -4.23 -14.14
C GLY A 43 -7.20 -2.86 -14.78
N GLY A 44 -6.23 -1.98 -14.70
CA GLY A 44 -6.27 -0.62 -15.20
C GLY A 44 -5.26 -0.35 -16.32
N PRO A 45 -5.04 0.94 -16.64
CA PRO A 45 -4.19 1.35 -17.74
C PRO A 45 -2.72 0.97 -17.57
N ARG A 46 -2.23 0.80 -16.36
CA ARG A 46 -0.83 0.37 -16.11
C ARG A 46 -0.61 -1.08 -16.53
N MET A 47 -1.53 -1.98 -16.18
CA MET A 47 -1.49 -3.36 -16.64
C MET A 47 -1.60 -3.45 -18.16
N GLN A 48 -2.48 -2.65 -18.77
CA GLN A 48 -2.59 -2.58 -20.23
C GLN A 48 -1.28 -2.13 -20.89
N ALA A 49 -0.65 -1.08 -20.36
CA ALA A 49 0.64 -0.59 -20.84
C ALA A 49 1.77 -1.63 -20.68
N ALA A 50 1.69 -2.51 -19.65
CA ALA A 50 2.58 -3.65 -19.47
C ALA A 50 2.26 -4.84 -20.41
N GLY A 51 1.33 -4.67 -21.36
CA GLY A 51 0.99 -5.67 -22.38
C GLY A 51 0.04 -6.76 -21.87
N VAL A 52 -0.74 -6.51 -20.83
CA VAL A 52 -1.83 -7.38 -20.39
C VAL A 52 -3.06 -7.14 -21.26
N GLU A 53 -3.67 -8.21 -21.74
CA GLU A 53 -4.97 -8.15 -22.42
C GLU A 53 -6.07 -7.95 -21.38
N LEU A 54 -6.62 -6.72 -21.31
CA LEU A 54 -7.67 -6.43 -20.36
C LEU A 54 -8.99 -7.04 -20.78
N VAL A 55 -9.46 -8.05 -20.07
CA VAL A 55 -10.78 -8.67 -20.24
C VAL A 55 -11.87 -7.91 -19.50
N GLN A 56 -11.49 -7.11 -18.50
CA GLN A 56 -12.37 -6.21 -17.77
C GLN A 56 -11.57 -5.05 -17.19
N SER A 57 -12.02 -3.81 -17.44
CA SER A 57 -11.43 -2.62 -16.83
C SER A 57 -11.81 -2.49 -15.36
N LEU A 58 -10.86 -2.01 -14.52
CA LEU A 58 -11.06 -1.72 -13.09
C LEU A 58 -12.19 -0.73 -12.82
N GLY A 59 -12.43 0.23 -13.74
CA GLY A 59 -13.44 1.29 -13.66
C GLY A 59 -14.18 1.30 -12.31
N HIS A 60 -13.65 1.97 -11.29
CA HIS A 60 -14.23 2.19 -9.96
C HIS A 60 -14.87 0.93 -9.31
N LEU A 61 -14.09 -0.15 -9.12
CA LEU A 61 -14.46 -1.25 -8.23
C LEU A 61 -14.40 -0.82 -6.74
N ASN A 62 -13.97 0.41 -6.48
CA ASN A 62 -13.97 1.00 -5.14
C ASN A 62 -15.38 1.33 -4.68
N VAL A 63 -16.06 0.35 -4.10
CA VAL A 63 -17.31 0.54 -3.37
C VAL A 63 -16.98 0.99 -1.94
N ILE A 64 -16.30 2.12 -1.79
CA ILE A 64 -16.19 2.84 -0.51
C ILE A 64 -16.77 4.24 -0.76
N GLY A 65 -18.08 4.31 -0.72
CA GLY A 65 -18.89 5.51 -0.89
C GLY A 65 -20.31 5.10 -1.25
N ILE A 66 -21.31 5.90 -0.91
CA ILE A 66 -22.73 5.65 -1.18
C ILE A 66 -22.90 5.47 -2.69
N ALA A 67 -22.81 4.22 -3.14
CA ALA A 67 -23.01 3.88 -4.54
C ALA A 67 -24.54 3.83 -4.81
N GLY A 68 -25.02 4.67 -5.68
CA GLY A 68 -26.41 4.60 -6.13
C GLY A 68 -26.71 3.25 -6.83
N PRO A 69 -28.00 2.92 -7.06
CA PRO A 69 -28.42 1.64 -7.67
C PRO A 69 -27.74 1.32 -9.00
N SER A 70 -27.36 2.35 -9.77
CA SER A 70 -26.63 2.21 -11.03
C SER A 70 -25.22 1.65 -10.85
N ALA A 71 -24.48 2.11 -9.82
CA ALA A 71 -23.13 1.63 -9.52
C ALA A 71 -23.16 0.18 -9.01
N VAL A 72 -24.17 -0.18 -8.21
CA VAL A 72 -24.38 -1.57 -7.75
C VAL A 72 -24.63 -2.50 -8.93
N ARG A 73 -25.48 -2.10 -9.89
CA ARG A 73 -25.73 -2.88 -11.12
C ARG A 73 -24.47 -3.01 -11.99
N ALA A 74 -23.68 -1.94 -12.12
CA ALA A 74 -22.44 -1.98 -12.86
C ALA A 74 -21.43 -2.94 -12.23
N LEU A 75 -21.26 -2.90 -10.90
CA LEU A 75 -20.44 -3.84 -10.16
C LEU A 75 -20.91 -5.28 -10.34
N ALA A 76 -22.20 -5.54 -10.18
CA ALA A 76 -22.78 -6.88 -10.36
C ALA A 76 -22.51 -7.43 -11.77
N ARG A 77 -22.69 -6.63 -12.83
CA ARG A 77 -22.37 -7.03 -14.21
C ARG A 77 -20.90 -7.41 -14.38
N ARG A 78 -19.98 -6.63 -13.79
CA ARG A 78 -18.52 -6.91 -13.84
C ARG A 78 -18.19 -8.19 -13.10
N VAL A 79 -18.70 -8.38 -11.90
CA VAL A 79 -18.51 -9.62 -11.13
C VAL A 79 -19.02 -10.83 -11.91
N LEU A 80 -20.17 -10.72 -12.57
CA LEU A 80 -20.73 -11.78 -13.42
C LEU A 80 -19.85 -12.06 -14.65
N ALA A 81 -19.29 -11.03 -15.30
CA ALA A 81 -18.38 -11.20 -16.42
C ALA A 81 -17.09 -11.94 -16.00
N ILE A 82 -16.45 -11.53 -14.90
CA ILE A 82 -15.27 -12.22 -14.38
C ILE A 82 -15.57 -13.67 -13.99
N ARG A 83 -16.73 -13.92 -13.35
CA ARG A 83 -17.18 -15.29 -13.05
C ARG A 83 -17.38 -16.16 -14.29
N ARG A 84 -17.84 -15.56 -15.39
CA ARG A 84 -17.99 -16.27 -16.68
C ARG A 84 -16.63 -16.67 -17.23
N ILE A 85 -15.66 -15.76 -17.24
CA ILE A 85 -14.28 -16.04 -17.65
C ILE A 85 -13.70 -17.18 -16.81
N LEU A 86 -13.73 -17.06 -15.47
CA LEU A 86 -13.24 -18.08 -14.56
C LEU A 86 -13.90 -19.46 -14.70
N ARG A 87 -15.06 -19.55 -15.33
CA ARG A 87 -15.79 -20.82 -15.49
C ARG A 87 -15.68 -21.44 -16.88
N ARG A 88 -15.42 -20.63 -17.90
CA ARG A 88 -15.51 -21.03 -19.30
C ARG A 88 -14.18 -21.01 -20.03
N ASP A 89 -13.29 -20.10 -19.63
CA ASP A 89 -12.03 -19.95 -20.31
C ASP A 89 -11.01 -20.97 -19.79
N PRO A 90 -10.25 -21.58 -20.67
CA PRO A 90 -9.19 -22.49 -20.25
C PRO A 90 -7.99 -21.68 -19.73
N LEU A 91 -7.94 -21.50 -18.40
CA LEU A 91 -6.87 -20.81 -17.70
C LEU A 91 -5.99 -21.84 -16.98
N ASP A 92 -4.68 -21.69 -17.11
CA ASP A 92 -3.72 -22.57 -16.44
C ASP A 92 -3.44 -22.09 -15.01
N LEU A 93 -3.51 -20.76 -14.79
CA LEU A 93 -3.30 -20.14 -13.48
C LEU A 93 -4.14 -18.88 -13.29
N VAL A 94 -4.60 -18.64 -12.07
CA VAL A 94 -5.25 -17.40 -11.65
C VAL A 94 -4.42 -16.75 -10.56
N VAL A 95 -3.99 -15.49 -10.79
CA VAL A 95 -3.25 -14.67 -9.82
C VAL A 95 -4.17 -13.58 -9.29
N LEU A 96 -4.39 -13.58 -7.98
CA LEU A 96 -5.16 -12.57 -7.27
C LEU A 96 -4.22 -11.61 -6.57
N ILE A 97 -4.42 -10.30 -6.76
CA ILE A 97 -3.56 -9.28 -6.13
C ILE A 97 -4.41 -8.42 -5.21
N ASP A 98 -4.01 -8.35 -3.91
CA ASP A 98 -4.65 -7.52 -2.89
C ASP A 98 -6.20 -7.66 -2.86
N ASN A 99 -6.95 -6.62 -2.53
CA ASN A 99 -8.42 -6.52 -2.54
C ASN A 99 -9.18 -7.76 -2.02
N PRO A 100 -9.16 -8.03 -0.71
CA PRO A 100 -9.79 -9.20 -0.13
C PRO A 100 -11.30 -9.24 -0.32
N GLY A 101 -11.95 -8.08 -0.51
CA GLY A 101 -13.40 -7.99 -0.67
C GLY A 101 -13.94 -8.79 -1.84
N LEU A 102 -13.32 -8.64 -3.00
CA LEU A 102 -13.73 -9.34 -4.23
C LEU A 102 -12.89 -10.60 -4.49
N ASN A 103 -11.60 -10.55 -4.23
CA ASN A 103 -10.68 -11.64 -4.54
C ASN A 103 -10.99 -12.93 -3.75
N PHE A 104 -11.54 -12.82 -2.56
CA PHE A 104 -12.08 -13.98 -1.85
C PHE A 104 -13.22 -14.66 -2.61
N HIS A 105 -14.07 -13.92 -3.26
CA HIS A 105 -15.13 -14.50 -4.09
C HIS A 105 -14.55 -15.14 -5.35
N PHE A 106 -13.63 -14.47 -6.05
CA PHE A 106 -13.03 -14.99 -7.28
C PHE A 106 -12.16 -16.23 -7.02
N ALA A 107 -11.40 -16.29 -5.95
CA ALA A 107 -10.67 -17.49 -5.56
C ALA A 107 -11.60 -18.71 -5.39
N ARG A 108 -12.78 -18.52 -4.78
CA ARG A 108 -13.78 -19.60 -4.66
C ARG A 108 -14.30 -20.06 -6.02
N VAL A 109 -14.53 -19.14 -6.94
CA VAL A 109 -15.02 -19.47 -8.29
C VAL A 109 -13.93 -20.20 -9.08
N ALA A 110 -12.69 -19.67 -9.07
CA ALA A 110 -11.54 -20.27 -9.73
C ALA A 110 -11.26 -21.71 -9.25
N LYS A 111 -11.22 -21.92 -7.92
CA LYS A 111 -11.02 -23.28 -7.36
C LYS A 111 -12.12 -24.25 -7.73
N ARG A 112 -13.37 -23.82 -7.79
CA ARG A 112 -14.49 -24.68 -8.22
C ARG A 112 -14.46 -25.01 -9.70
N ALA A 113 -13.83 -24.15 -10.50
CA ALA A 113 -13.61 -24.40 -11.93
C ALA A 113 -12.33 -25.22 -12.20
N GLY A 114 -11.60 -25.65 -11.15
CA GLY A 114 -10.40 -26.48 -11.30
C GLY A 114 -9.09 -25.71 -11.43
N HIS A 115 -9.13 -24.37 -11.51
CA HIS A 115 -7.92 -23.58 -11.70
C HIS A 115 -7.03 -23.56 -10.45
N ARG A 116 -5.72 -23.51 -10.68
CA ARG A 116 -4.73 -23.21 -9.64
C ARG A 116 -4.78 -21.73 -9.30
N VAL A 117 -4.73 -21.41 -8.00
CA VAL A 117 -4.87 -20.02 -7.51
C VAL A 117 -3.63 -19.61 -6.73
N VAL A 118 -2.98 -18.55 -7.18
CA VAL A 118 -1.91 -17.84 -6.45
C VAL A 118 -2.45 -16.53 -5.90
N TYR A 119 -2.14 -16.21 -4.65
CA TYR A 119 -2.49 -14.92 -4.05
C TYR A 119 -1.20 -14.13 -3.82
N TYR A 120 -1.00 -13.05 -4.57
CA TYR A 120 0.09 -12.11 -4.42
C TYR A 120 -0.37 -10.88 -3.63
N ILE A 121 0.44 -10.42 -2.69
CA ILE A 121 0.08 -9.35 -1.73
C ILE A 121 -1.19 -9.77 -0.98
N ALA A 122 -1.06 -10.83 -0.20
CA ALA A 122 -2.17 -11.44 0.49
C ALA A 122 -2.79 -10.48 1.54
N PRO A 123 -4.09 -10.60 1.79
CA PRO A 123 -4.76 -9.73 2.74
C PRO A 123 -4.21 -9.90 4.14
N GLN A 124 -4.12 -8.80 4.89
CA GLN A 124 -3.63 -8.76 6.27
C GLN A 124 -4.63 -9.40 7.26
N LEU A 125 -4.91 -10.70 7.08
CA LEU A 125 -5.89 -11.45 7.88
C LEU A 125 -5.48 -11.55 9.35
N TRP A 126 -4.20 -11.50 9.62
CA TRP A 126 -3.60 -11.49 10.95
C TRP A 126 -4.02 -10.27 11.77
N ALA A 127 -4.27 -9.13 11.11
CA ALA A 127 -4.68 -7.89 11.77
C ALA A 127 -6.17 -7.89 12.16
N TRP A 128 -7.04 -8.52 11.36
CA TRP A 128 -8.48 -8.29 11.45
C TRP A 128 -9.32 -9.55 11.66
N ARG A 129 -8.96 -10.67 11.06
CA ARG A 129 -9.82 -11.87 11.02
C ARG A 129 -9.04 -13.18 10.88
N PRO A 130 -8.34 -13.66 11.91
CA PRO A 130 -7.55 -14.89 11.83
C PRO A 130 -8.36 -16.13 11.43
N ARG A 131 -9.67 -16.16 11.73
CA ARG A 131 -10.56 -17.24 11.28
C ARG A 131 -10.67 -17.38 9.76
N ARG A 132 -10.38 -16.30 9.00
CA ARG A 132 -10.36 -16.34 7.53
C ARG A 132 -9.15 -17.09 6.96
N MET A 133 -8.14 -17.40 7.75
CA MET A 133 -7.02 -18.22 7.32
C MET A 133 -7.49 -19.59 6.80
N ARG A 134 -8.47 -20.23 7.45
CA ARG A 134 -9.11 -21.47 6.97
C ARG A 134 -9.74 -21.32 5.59
N TRP A 135 -10.12 -20.11 5.24
CA TRP A 135 -10.68 -19.81 3.94
C TRP A 135 -9.58 -19.76 2.85
N ILE A 136 -8.43 -19.18 3.15
CA ILE A 136 -7.23 -19.20 2.28
C ILE A 136 -6.80 -20.67 2.06
N GLN A 137 -6.62 -21.45 3.12
CA GLN A 137 -6.25 -22.87 3.05
C GLN A 137 -7.07 -23.68 2.05
N ARG A 138 -8.36 -23.39 1.93
CA ARG A 138 -9.28 -24.15 1.08
C ARG A 138 -9.34 -23.66 -0.37
N ARG A 139 -8.78 -22.50 -0.69
CA ARG A 139 -9.08 -21.82 -1.97
C ARG A 139 -7.88 -21.19 -2.65
N VAL A 140 -6.75 -21.19 -2.00
CA VAL A 140 -5.49 -20.65 -2.54
C VAL A 140 -4.45 -21.77 -2.46
N ASP A 141 -3.78 -22.02 -3.57
CA ASP A 141 -2.76 -23.06 -3.65
C ASP A 141 -1.39 -22.57 -3.21
N TYR A 142 -1.15 -21.28 -3.39
CA TYR A 142 0.13 -20.65 -3.03
C TYR A 142 -0.05 -19.17 -2.70
N VAL A 143 0.68 -18.69 -1.70
CA VAL A 143 0.65 -17.28 -1.31
C VAL A 143 2.03 -16.65 -1.49
N VAL A 144 2.08 -15.54 -2.21
CA VAL A 144 3.29 -14.74 -2.38
C VAL A 144 3.17 -13.53 -1.45
N VAL A 145 3.93 -13.55 -0.35
CA VAL A 145 3.86 -12.54 0.71
C VAL A 145 4.94 -11.48 0.55
N ILE A 146 4.64 -10.26 0.99
CA ILE A 146 5.53 -9.09 0.91
C ILE A 146 6.00 -8.59 2.28
N LEU A 147 5.47 -9.14 3.37
CA LEU A 147 5.90 -8.83 4.73
C LEU A 147 6.57 -10.07 5.35
N PRO A 148 7.75 -9.92 5.97
CA PRO A 148 8.56 -11.08 6.38
C PRO A 148 7.87 -11.95 7.45
N PHE A 149 7.12 -11.34 8.36
CA PHE A 149 6.40 -12.06 9.43
C PHE A 149 5.20 -12.87 8.93
N GLU A 150 4.70 -12.60 7.72
CA GLU A 150 3.58 -13.33 7.13
C GLU A 150 3.96 -14.78 6.77
N VAL A 151 5.23 -15.04 6.47
CA VAL A 151 5.71 -16.40 6.16
C VAL A 151 5.36 -17.39 7.26
N GLU A 152 5.68 -17.02 8.50
CA GLU A 152 5.42 -17.88 9.64
C GLU A 152 3.92 -18.06 9.89
N LEU A 153 3.12 -17.02 9.66
CA LEU A 153 1.65 -17.08 9.81
C LEU A 153 1.03 -18.06 8.81
N TYR A 154 1.43 -17.98 7.53
CA TYR A 154 0.91 -18.89 6.49
C TYR A 154 1.45 -20.30 6.67
N ARG A 155 2.73 -20.47 7.06
CA ARG A 155 3.32 -21.79 7.33
C ARG A 155 2.62 -22.50 8.47
N ARG A 156 2.37 -21.83 9.60
CA ARG A 156 1.59 -22.38 10.74
C ARG A 156 0.16 -22.76 10.34
N ALA A 157 -0.39 -22.05 9.38
CA ALA A 157 -1.69 -22.36 8.82
C ALA A 157 -1.66 -23.50 7.78
N GLY A 158 -0.51 -24.11 7.48
CA GLY A 158 -0.37 -25.14 6.45
C GLY A 158 -0.61 -24.61 5.03
N VAL A 159 -0.42 -23.32 4.77
CA VAL A 159 -0.56 -22.70 3.45
C VAL A 159 0.83 -22.50 2.85
N PRO A 160 1.13 -23.10 1.68
CA PRO A 160 2.38 -22.89 0.99
C PRO A 160 2.58 -21.41 0.65
N CYS A 161 3.74 -20.84 1.00
CA CYS A 161 4.03 -19.45 0.74
C CYS A 161 5.51 -19.17 0.54
N ALA A 162 5.83 -18.02 -0.10
CA ALA A 162 7.16 -17.47 -0.17
C ALA A 162 7.15 -15.96 0.07
N PHE A 163 8.17 -15.46 0.75
CA PHE A 163 8.47 -14.05 0.87
C PHE A 163 9.33 -13.59 -0.31
N VAL A 164 8.87 -12.57 -1.02
CA VAL A 164 9.53 -12.06 -2.23
C VAL A 164 10.16 -10.68 -2.05
N GLY A 165 10.15 -10.15 -0.83
CA GLY A 165 10.49 -8.75 -0.57
C GLY A 165 9.31 -7.82 -0.78
N HIS A 166 9.48 -6.56 -0.41
CA HIS A 166 8.40 -5.58 -0.49
C HIS A 166 8.52 -4.72 -1.75
N PRO A 167 7.45 -4.60 -2.59
CA PRO A 167 7.48 -3.83 -3.84
C PRO A 167 7.87 -2.36 -3.68
N LEU A 168 7.59 -1.76 -2.52
CA LEU A 168 8.00 -0.38 -2.23
C LEU A 168 9.50 -0.13 -2.36
N LEU A 169 10.34 -1.16 -2.21
CA LEU A 169 11.79 -1.03 -2.42
C LEU A 169 12.15 -0.80 -3.88
N ASP A 170 11.26 -1.16 -4.80
CA ASP A 170 11.41 -0.89 -6.24
C ASP A 170 10.82 0.47 -6.63
N GLU A 171 9.87 0.99 -5.84
CA GLU A 171 9.17 2.26 -6.08
C GLU A 171 9.89 3.47 -5.46
N VAL A 172 10.62 3.27 -4.36
CA VAL A 172 11.36 4.31 -3.66
C VAL A 172 12.78 4.40 -4.23
N ALA A 173 13.21 5.58 -4.63
CA ALA A 173 14.56 5.78 -5.14
C ALA A 173 15.61 5.37 -4.09
N PRO A 174 16.77 4.83 -4.51
CA PRO A 174 17.83 4.41 -3.60
C PRO A 174 18.34 5.53 -2.68
N SER A 175 18.35 6.77 -3.20
CA SER A 175 18.73 7.98 -2.48
C SER A 175 17.98 9.20 -3.01
N TYR A 176 17.90 10.22 -2.18
CA TYR A 176 17.30 11.51 -2.51
C TYR A 176 18.29 12.64 -2.22
N ASP A 177 18.48 13.53 -3.18
CA ASP A 177 19.19 14.79 -2.96
C ASP A 177 18.23 15.79 -2.28
N ARG A 178 18.38 15.92 -0.98
CA ARG A 178 17.51 16.73 -0.14
C ARG A 178 17.61 18.23 -0.47
N ASP A 179 18.81 18.73 -0.74
CA ASP A 179 19.03 20.14 -1.06
C ASP A 179 18.37 20.48 -2.40
N ARG A 180 18.52 19.61 -3.39
CA ARG A 180 17.85 19.77 -4.69
C ARG A 180 16.32 19.72 -4.58
N LEU A 181 15.77 18.81 -3.77
CA LEU A 181 14.33 18.75 -3.53
C LEU A 181 13.81 20.01 -2.84
N ARG A 182 14.52 20.48 -1.82
CA ARG A 182 14.16 21.72 -1.12
C ARG A 182 14.18 22.92 -2.06
N ALA A 183 15.21 23.05 -2.88
CA ALA A 183 15.29 24.10 -3.89
C ALA A 183 14.12 24.03 -4.89
N ALA A 184 13.78 22.83 -5.38
CA ALA A 184 12.65 22.63 -6.29
C ALA A 184 11.29 23.01 -5.66
N TYR A 185 11.15 22.85 -4.35
CA TYR A 185 9.94 23.26 -3.61
C TYR A 185 10.00 24.72 -3.13
N GLY A 186 11.05 25.46 -3.45
CA GLY A 186 11.23 26.86 -3.01
C GLY A 186 11.47 26.99 -1.50
N LEU A 187 12.09 26.00 -0.88
CA LEU A 187 12.36 25.96 0.56
C LEU A 187 13.81 26.41 0.82
N PRO A 188 14.04 27.28 1.82
CA PRO A 188 15.40 27.60 2.25
C PRO A 188 16.13 26.36 2.77
N ARG A 189 17.43 26.26 2.46
CA ARG A 189 18.25 25.11 2.87
C ARG A 189 18.26 24.91 4.38
N GLU A 190 18.35 26.00 5.13
CA GLU A 190 18.45 26.00 6.60
C GLU A 190 17.09 25.97 7.32
N ALA A 191 15.99 25.97 6.58
CA ALA A 191 14.66 25.91 7.19
C ALA A 191 14.41 24.56 7.84
N CYS A 192 13.74 24.57 8.99
CA CYS A 192 13.13 23.39 9.57
C CYS A 192 11.87 23.04 8.77
N VAL A 193 11.84 21.89 8.11
CA VAL A 193 10.76 21.50 7.20
C VAL A 193 9.91 20.39 7.81
N ILE A 194 8.63 20.67 8.00
CA ILE A 194 7.63 19.70 8.41
C ILE A 194 6.89 19.18 7.17
N GLY A 195 6.93 17.87 6.96
CA GLY A 195 6.17 17.23 5.89
C GLY A 195 4.82 16.69 6.39
N LEU A 196 3.75 17.04 5.68
CA LEU A 196 2.39 16.58 6.00
C LEU A 196 1.91 15.56 4.97
N LEU A 197 1.48 14.39 5.46
CA LEU A 197 0.87 13.34 4.65
C LEU A 197 -0.45 12.89 5.29
N PRO A 198 -1.54 13.67 5.12
CA PRO A 198 -2.80 13.44 5.84
C PRO A 198 -3.61 12.24 5.33
N GLY A 199 -3.11 11.54 4.31
CA GLY A 199 -3.76 10.40 3.69
C GLY A 199 -4.23 10.66 2.27
N SER A 200 -4.80 9.62 1.66
CA SER A 200 -5.28 9.64 0.27
C SER A 200 -6.81 9.63 0.14
N ARG A 201 -7.55 9.62 1.24
CA ARG A 201 -9.01 9.66 1.25
C ARG A 201 -9.50 10.99 1.81
N ALA A 202 -10.50 11.60 1.17
CA ALA A 202 -11.06 12.89 1.61
C ALA A 202 -11.46 12.91 3.10
N GLY A 203 -12.05 11.82 3.61
CA GLY A 203 -12.40 11.69 5.03
C GLY A 203 -11.19 11.68 5.98
N GLU A 204 -10.08 11.07 5.57
CA GLU A 204 -8.82 11.09 6.33
C GLU A 204 -8.24 12.51 6.35
N VAL A 205 -8.17 13.15 5.20
CA VAL A 205 -7.66 14.52 5.06
C VAL A 205 -8.45 15.49 5.92
N ARG A 206 -9.79 15.48 5.86
CA ARG A 206 -10.64 16.31 6.70
C ARG A 206 -10.43 16.11 8.21
N ALA A 207 -10.15 14.87 8.62
CA ALA A 207 -9.97 14.54 10.03
C ALA A 207 -8.56 14.85 10.55
N LEU A 208 -7.53 14.74 9.71
CA LEU A 208 -6.13 14.78 10.12
C LEU A 208 -5.44 16.10 9.78
N LEU A 209 -5.70 16.68 8.60
CA LEU A 209 -4.99 17.88 8.15
C LEU A 209 -5.13 19.06 9.11
N PRO A 210 -6.33 19.40 9.67
CA PRO A 210 -6.43 20.48 10.64
C PRO A 210 -5.59 20.27 11.90
N VAL A 211 -5.49 19.03 12.38
CA VAL A 211 -4.66 18.68 13.54
C VAL A 211 -3.17 18.83 13.23
N MET A 212 -2.76 18.41 12.03
CA MET A 212 -1.37 18.52 11.58
C MET A 212 -0.95 19.99 11.38
N LEU A 213 -1.81 20.80 10.77
CA LEU A 213 -1.56 22.23 10.57
C LEU A 213 -1.43 22.97 11.90
N GLU A 214 -2.36 22.75 12.84
CA GLU A 214 -2.30 23.38 14.16
C GLU A 214 -1.07 22.90 14.96
N ALA A 215 -0.66 21.64 14.83
CA ALA A 215 0.59 21.15 15.43
C ALA A 215 1.82 21.85 14.82
N ALA A 216 1.85 22.05 13.51
CA ALA A 216 2.92 22.80 12.84
C ALA A 216 2.95 24.26 13.31
N ARG A 217 1.79 24.91 13.49
CA ARG A 217 1.68 26.25 14.05
C ARG A 217 2.25 26.35 15.46
N LEU A 218 2.00 25.38 16.31
CA LEU A 218 2.58 25.29 17.67
C LEU A 218 4.10 25.11 17.67
N LEU A 219 4.69 24.65 16.58
CA LEU A 219 6.15 24.55 16.40
C LEU A 219 6.78 25.84 15.93
N GLN A 220 6.04 26.72 15.23
CA GLN A 220 6.53 27.97 14.66
C GLN A 220 6.97 28.99 15.72
N GLY A 221 6.40 28.97 16.92
CA GLY A 221 6.55 30.00 17.96
C GLY A 221 7.88 30.07 18.71
N ARG A 222 8.98 29.44 18.25
CA ARG A 222 10.26 29.35 18.99
C ARG A 222 11.50 29.80 18.18
N GLY A 223 11.37 30.81 17.34
CA GLY A 223 12.54 31.39 16.64
C GLY A 223 13.12 30.52 15.53
N ARG A 224 12.47 29.42 15.14
CA ARG A 224 12.87 28.59 13.99
C ARG A 224 12.20 29.08 12.71
N SER A 225 12.99 29.22 11.64
CA SER A 225 12.43 29.35 10.30
C SER A 225 11.75 28.03 9.91
N LEU A 226 10.45 27.90 10.23
CA LEU A 226 9.68 26.70 9.97
C LEU A 226 8.96 26.81 8.63
N LYS A 227 9.08 25.80 7.80
CA LYS A 227 8.36 25.64 6.53
C LYS A 227 7.55 24.36 6.54
N VAL A 228 6.40 24.39 5.89
CA VAL A 228 5.49 23.25 5.81
C VAL A 228 5.32 22.85 4.35
N ILE A 229 5.51 21.55 4.07
CA ILE A 229 5.23 20.96 2.77
C ILE A 229 4.15 19.89 2.93
N LEU A 230 3.19 19.85 2.02
CA LEU A 230 2.06 18.95 2.07
C LEU A 230 1.96 18.13 0.79
N ALA A 231 1.97 16.81 0.92
CA ALA A 231 1.74 15.91 -0.20
C ALA A 231 0.25 15.83 -0.53
N VAL A 232 -0.11 16.25 -1.76
CA VAL A 232 -1.47 16.22 -2.28
C VAL A 232 -1.67 14.92 -3.07
N ALA A 233 -2.55 14.04 -2.56
CA ALA A 233 -2.89 12.81 -3.24
C ALA A 233 -3.83 13.08 -4.44
N GLU A 234 -3.65 12.36 -5.54
CA GLU A 234 -4.47 12.51 -6.77
C GLU A 234 -5.98 12.23 -6.55
N THR A 235 -6.31 11.54 -5.49
CA THR A 235 -7.68 11.13 -5.14
C THR A 235 -8.44 12.16 -4.31
N VAL A 236 -7.78 13.27 -3.94
CA VAL A 236 -8.34 14.32 -3.09
C VAL A 236 -8.43 15.62 -3.89
N ASP A 237 -9.54 16.35 -3.71
CA ASP A 237 -9.76 17.64 -4.34
C ASP A 237 -8.73 18.68 -3.86
N PRO A 238 -7.88 19.24 -4.76
CA PRO A 238 -6.88 20.24 -4.38
C PRO A 238 -7.49 21.53 -3.79
N ASP A 239 -8.69 21.91 -4.20
CA ASP A 239 -9.35 23.11 -3.71
C ASP A 239 -9.87 22.92 -2.29
N GLU A 240 -10.26 21.70 -1.91
CA GLU A 240 -10.57 21.36 -0.53
C GLU A 240 -9.32 21.50 0.36
N ILE A 241 -8.17 21.02 -0.10
CA ILE A 241 -6.90 21.13 0.64
C ILE A 241 -6.52 22.61 0.81
N LYS A 242 -6.61 23.42 -0.25
CA LYS A 242 -6.32 24.86 -0.18
C LYS A 242 -7.19 25.55 0.89
N ARG A 243 -8.50 25.32 0.87
CA ARG A 243 -9.42 25.89 1.89
C ARG A 243 -9.04 25.50 3.32
N LEU A 244 -8.61 24.25 3.54
CA LEU A 244 -8.15 23.81 4.86
C LEU A 244 -6.84 24.47 5.29
N CYS A 245 -5.97 24.84 4.35
CA CYS A 245 -4.71 25.50 4.62
C CYS A 245 -4.85 27.03 4.84
N GLU A 246 -5.78 27.70 4.16
CA GLU A 246 -5.97 29.15 4.21
C GLU A 246 -6.21 29.71 5.62
N GLY A 247 -6.92 28.94 6.48
CA GLY A 247 -7.18 29.32 7.87
C GLY A 247 -6.06 29.02 8.88
N ALA A 248 -4.96 28.38 8.45
CA ALA A 248 -3.95 27.87 9.37
C ALA A 248 -2.88 28.91 9.81
N GLY A 249 -2.79 30.07 9.15
CA GLY A 249 -1.75 31.06 9.43
C GLY A 249 -0.32 30.57 9.18
N LEU A 250 -0.16 29.60 8.27
CA LEU A 250 1.10 28.95 7.89
C LEU A 250 1.36 29.09 6.39
N ASP A 251 2.63 29.27 6.03
CA ASP A 251 3.09 29.13 4.64
C ASP A 251 3.21 27.63 4.31
N VAL A 252 2.16 27.08 3.67
CA VAL A 252 2.09 25.66 3.31
C VAL A 252 2.33 25.47 1.83
N ARG A 253 3.44 24.80 1.47
CA ARG A 253 3.73 24.44 0.09
C ARG A 253 3.03 23.14 -0.28
N LEU A 254 2.08 23.21 -1.21
CA LEU A 254 1.41 22.04 -1.75
C LEU A 254 2.27 21.39 -2.83
N VAL A 255 2.51 20.09 -2.70
CA VAL A 255 3.28 19.26 -3.64
C VAL A 255 2.39 18.15 -4.17
N ALA A 256 2.05 18.23 -5.45
CA ALA A 256 1.24 17.21 -6.12
C ALA A 256 2.14 16.11 -6.72
N ARG A 257 1.65 14.86 -6.66
CA ARG A 257 2.27 13.69 -7.34
C ARG A 257 3.70 13.33 -6.92
N ASP A 258 4.22 13.91 -5.85
CA ASP A 258 5.56 13.59 -5.34
C ASP A 258 5.58 13.39 -3.81
N PRO A 259 4.87 12.39 -3.27
CA PRO A 259 4.89 12.11 -1.84
C PRO A 259 6.28 11.69 -1.34
N ASN A 260 7.07 11.00 -2.15
CA ASN A 260 8.42 10.58 -1.78
C ASN A 260 9.36 11.77 -1.67
N GLY A 261 9.26 12.74 -2.55
CA GLY A 261 10.03 13.99 -2.46
C GLY A 261 9.66 14.82 -1.23
N VAL A 262 8.35 14.88 -0.87
CA VAL A 262 7.90 15.50 0.38
C VAL A 262 8.50 14.79 1.58
N MET A 263 8.48 13.44 1.60
CA MET A 263 9.10 12.66 2.68
C MET A 263 10.60 12.95 2.78
N ALA A 264 11.33 12.91 1.67
CA ALA A 264 12.78 13.09 1.65
C ALA A 264 13.22 14.52 1.98
N GLY A 265 12.45 15.54 1.58
CA GLY A 265 12.73 16.96 1.83
C GLY A 265 12.49 17.41 3.26
N ALA A 266 11.68 16.69 4.04
CA ALA A 266 11.29 17.06 5.39
C ALA A 266 12.32 16.66 6.47
N ASP A 267 12.30 17.36 7.61
CA ASP A 267 13.04 17.01 8.84
C ASP A 267 12.26 16.05 9.71
N VAL A 268 10.94 16.23 9.77
CA VAL A 268 9.99 15.35 10.45
C VAL A 268 8.69 15.33 9.68
N LEU A 269 8.03 14.16 9.70
CA LEU A 269 6.75 13.96 9.04
C LEU A 269 5.61 13.83 10.05
N PHE A 270 4.46 14.45 9.72
CA PHE A 270 3.16 14.07 10.26
C PHE A 270 2.47 13.23 9.22
N ILE A 271 2.22 11.97 9.53
CA ILE A 271 1.82 11.00 8.53
C ILE A 271 0.60 10.17 8.99
N ALA A 272 -0.37 10.02 8.11
CA ALA A 272 -1.49 9.11 8.33
C ALA A 272 -1.01 7.64 8.34
N SER A 273 -1.68 6.81 9.14
CA SER A 273 -1.38 5.37 9.15
C SER A 273 -1.70 4.73 7.80
N GLY A 274 -0.78 3.94 7.27
CA GLY A 274 -0.90 3.23 6.01
C GLY A 274 0.46 2.86 5.42
N THR A 275 0.47 2.52 4.14
CA THR A 275 1.67 2.17 3.37
C THR A 275 2.72 3.28 3.36
N ALA A 276 2.27 4.55 3.40
CA ALA A 276 3.15 5.71 3.46
C ALA A 276 4.12 5.69 4.65
N THR A 277 3.74 5.08 5.79
CA THR A 277 4.64 4.95 6.95
C THR A 277 5.84 4.05 6.65
N LEU A 278 5.64 3.05 5.80
CA LEU A 278 6.71 2.16 5.37
C LEU A 278 7.60 2.83 4.32
N GLN A 279 7.01 3.61 3.38
CA GLN A 279 7.77 4.44 2.43
C GLN A 279 8.68 5.44 3.16
N ALA A 280 8.13 6.17 4.16
CA ALA A 280 8.91 7.09 4.96
C ALA A 280 10.04 6.40 5.75
N ALA A 281 9.81 5.18 6.25
CA ALA A 281 10.84 4.38 6.90
C ALA A 281 11.94 3.92 5.93
N ILE A 282 11.60 3.55 4.68
CA ILE A 282 12.56 3.21 3.63
C ILE A 282 13.42 4.42 3.24
N ILE A 283 12.82 5.62 3.16
CA ILE A 283 13.50 6.88 2.88
C ILE A 283 14.38 7.31 4.07
N GLY A 284 13.99 6.96 5.30
CA GLY A 284 14.74 7.27 6.52
C GLY A 284 14.36 8.61 7.16
N THR A 285 13.19 9.17 6.86
CA THR A 285 12.72 10.42 7.44
C THR A 285 11.93 10.17 8.71
N PRO A 286 12.37 10.73 9.86
CA PRO A 286 11.66 10.60 11.14
C PRO A 286 10.22 11.08 11.05
N MET A 287 9.31 10.41 11.77
CA MET A 287 7.88 10.67 11.63
C MET A 287 7.12 10.48 12.94
N VAL A 288 5.94 11.10 12.97
CA VAL A 288 4.88 10.82 13.95
C VAL A 288 3.64 10.35 13.20
N ILE A 289 3.15 9.17 13.54
CA ILE A 289 1.97 8.59 12.93
C ILE A 289 0.73 9.13 13.63
N VAL A 290 -0.23 9.62 12.83
CA VAL A 290 -1.49 10.18 13.34
C VAL A 290 -2.66 9.45 12.69
N TYR A 291 -3.66 9.08 13.48
CA TYR A 291 -4.84 8.44 12.90
C TYR A 291 -6.12 8.74 13.67
N LYS A 292 -7.17 9.08 12.93
CA LYS A 292 -8.53 9.30 13.46
C LYS A 292 -9.54 8.55 12.60
N LEU A 293 -10.45 7.87 13.25
CA LEU A 293 -11.62 7.22 12.65
C LEU A 293 -12.90 7.82 13.23
N PRO A 294 -14.02 7.77 12.52
CA PRO A 294 -15.33 7.97 13.14
C PRO A 294 -15.47 7.08 14.37
N TRP A 295 -16.01 7.61 15.47
CA TRP A 295 -15.97 6.96 16.78
C TRP A 295 -16.57 5.54 16.79
N LEU A 296 -17.67 5.31 16.06
CA LEU A 296 -18.27 3.98 15.91
C LEU A 296 -17.32 2.99 15.21
N THR A 297 -16.68 3.45 14.14
CA THR A 297 -15.70 2.64 13.40
C THR A 297 -14.48 2.31 14.27
N TYR A 298 -14.03 3.27 15.08
CA TYR A 298 -12.95 3.06 16.04
C TYR A 298 -13.32 2.05 17.10
N LEU A 299 -14.52 2.13 17.69
CA LEU A 299 -14.99 1.17 18.69
C LEU A 299 -15.02 -0.25 18.12
N LEU A 300 -15.57 -0.41 16.92
CA LEU A 300 -15.58 -1.69 16.21
C LEU A 300 -14.16 -2.18 15.87
N ALA A 301 -13.29 -1.27 15.39
CA ALA A 301 -11.91 -1.60 15.10
C ALA A 301 -11.17 -2.07 16.36
N ARG A 302 -11.36 -1.40 17.50
CA ARG A 302 -10.75 -1.78 18.78
C ARG A 302 -11.16 -3.16 19.27
N LEU A 303 -12.38 -3.60 18.95
CA LEU A 303 -12.87 -4.94 19.29
C LEU A 303 -12.33 -6.02 18.34
N LEU A 304 -12.09 -5.66 17.08
CA LEU A 304 -11.76 -6.61 16.01
C LEU A 304 -10.26 -6.68 15.69
N VAL A 305 -9.53 -5.57 15.87
CA VAL A 305 -8.11 -5.45 15.54
C VAL A 305 -7.26 -5.85 16.73
N ARG A 306 -6.39 -6.84 16.52
CA ARG A 306 -5.52 -7.41 17.56
C ARG A 306 -4.04 -7.21 17.22
N VAL A 307 -3.67 -6.00 16.77
CA VAL A 307 -2.27 -5.69 16.48
C VAL A 307 -1.71 -4.68 17.50
N PRO A 308 -0.43 -4.81 17.85
CA PRO A 308 0.20 -3.93 18.84
C PRO A 308 0.42 -2.50 18.32
N SER A 309 0.38 -2.30 17.01
CA SER A 309 0.64 -1.04 16.31
C SER A 309 -0.22 -0.92 15.08
N ILE A 310 -0.51 0.32 14.65
CA ILE A 310 -1.26 0.59 13.42
C ILE A 310 -0.35 0.98 12.24
N GLY A 311 0.84 1.49 12.51
CA GLY A 311 1.83 1.82 11.49
C GLY A 311 2.56 0.58 10.98
N LEU A 312 2.59 0.39 9.65
CA LEU A 312 3.26 -0.77 9.04
C LEU A 312 4.75 -0.84 9.41
N ALA A 313 5.44 0.29 9.55
CA ALA A 313 6.84 0.31 9.95
C ALA A 313 7.05 -0.30 11.37
N ASN A 314 6.19 0.05 12.34
CA ASN A 314 6.22 -0.53 13.68
C ASN A 314 5.87 -2.03 13.67
N LEU A 315 4.92 -2.43 12.82
CA LEU A 315 4.53 -3.85 12.66
C LEU A 315 5.67 -4.68 12.08
N VAL A 316 6.36 -4.19 11.05
CA VAL A 316 7.53 -4.86 10.46
C VAL A 316 8.68 -4.93 11.46
N ALA A 317 8.91 -3.86 12.24
CA ALA A 317 9.91 -3.85 13.30
C ALA A 317 9.62 -4.84 14.45
N GLY A 318 8.36 -5.26 14.59
CA GLY A 318 7.89 -6.07 15.73
C GLY A 318 7.86 -5.30 17.05
N ARG A 319 8.04 -3.98 17.03
CA ARG A 319 8.05 -3.08 18.20
C ARG A 319 7.64 -1.67 17.81
N ARG A 320 7.12 -0.93 18.78
CA ARG A 320 6.76 0.47 18.60
C ARG A 320 7.99 1.37 18.81
N PHE A 321 8.59 1.85 17.72
CA PHE A 321 9.71 2.78 17.74
C PHE A 321 9.34 4.16 17.17
N ILE A 322 8.26 4.23 16.38
CA ILE A 322 7.65 5.46 15.89
C ILE A 322 6.44 5.75 16.77
N PRO A 323 6.28 6.99 17.29
CA PRO A 323 5.09 7.38 18.05
C PRO A 323 3.84 7.30 17.17
N GLU A 324 2.77 6.73 17.74
CA GLU A 324 1.46 6.63 17.12
C GLU A 324 0.43 7.35 17.99
N LEU A 325 -0.14 8.40 17.46
CA LEU A 325 -1.18 9.19 18.10
C LEU A 325 -2.54 8.84 17.51
N ILE A 326 -3.35 8.12 18.28
CA ILE A 326 -4.61 7.54 17.80
C ILE A 326 -5.79 8.20 18.52
N GLN A 327 -6.84 8.58 17.80
CA GLN A 327 -8.11 9.11 18.31
C GLN A 327 -7.91 10.30 19.26
N HIS A 328 -8.19 10.11 20.55
CA HIS A 328 -8.05 11.15 21.57
C HIS A 328 -6.61 11.59 21.82
N GLN A 329 -5.62 10.77 21.47
CA GLN A 329 -4.20 11.13 21.53
C GLN A 329 -3.76 11.97 20.32
N ALA A 330 -4.50 11.93 19.22
CA ALA A 330 -4.23 12.71 18.01
C ALA A 330 -4.63 14.18 18.21
N THR A 331 -3.94 14.87 19.12
CA THR A 331 -4.14 16.31 19.41
C THR A 331 -2.96 17.12 18.85
N PRO A 332 -3.18 18.40 18.47
CA PRO A 332 -2.10 19.27 18.00
C PRO A 332 -0.94 19.40 19.00
N ALA A 333 -1.25 19.53 20.29
CA ALA A 333 -0.23 19.67 21.33
C ALA A 333 0.69 18.44 21.44
N ARG A 334 0.12 17.23 21.48
CA ARG A 334 0.90 16.00 21.53
C ARG A 334 1.71 15.76 20.26
N LEU A 335 1.13 16.09 19.11
CA LEU A 335 1.82 15.95 17.83
C LEU A 335 3.02 16.91 17.75
N ALA A 336 2.86 18.15 18.20
CA ALA A 336 3.94 19.13 18.31
C ALA A 336 4.99 18.71 19.34
N GLU A 337 4.61 18.12 20.46
CA GLU A 337 5.53 17.59 21.49
C GLU A 337 6.43 16.49 20.93
N GLU A 338 5.86 15.48 20.28
CA GLU A 338 6.66 14.39 19.67
C GLU A 338 7.56 14.92 18.55
N ALA A 339 7.07 15.86 17.73
CA ALA A 339 7.89 16.48 16.71
C ALA A 339 9.07 17.28 17.31
N ARG A 340 8.86 18.03 18.40
CA ARG A 340 9.95 18.72 19.11
C ARG A 340 10.97 17.73 19.60
N ARG A 341 10.54 16.63 20.20
CA ARG A 341 11.45 15.59 20.67
C ARG A 341 12.33 15.05 19.54
N ILE A 342 11.75 14.83 18.36
CA ILE A 342 12.50 14.40 17.16
C ILE A 342 13.48 15.49 16.71
N LEU A 343 13.06 16.76 16.72
CA LEU A 343 13.86 17.88 16.22
C LEU A 343 14.99 18.28 17.20
N ASP A 344 14.76 18.17 18.50
CA ASP A 344 15.66 18.71 19.52
C ASP A 344 16.58 17.63 20.13
N ASP A 345 16.11 16.37 20.23
CA ASP A 345 16.91 15.24 20.72
C ASP A 345 17.55 14.48 19.54
N ALA A 346 18.81 14.81 19.28
CA ALA A 346 19.59 14.16 18.22
C ALA A 346 19.71 12.63 18.45
N SER A 347 19.86 12.19 19.70
CA SER A 347 19.99 10.79 20.06
C SER A 347 18.68 10.02 19.81
N TYR A 348 17.54 10.62 20.16
CA TYR A 348 16.23 10.04 19.87
C TYR A 348 15.99 9.92 18.37
N ARG A 349 16.29 10.96 17.62
CA ARG A 349 16.18 10.98 16.17
C ARG A 349 17.06 9.92 15.51
N GLU A 350 18.30 9.76 15.94
CA GLU A 350 19.23 8.78 15.38
C GLU A 350 18.80 7.34 15.70
N ARG A 351 18.34 7.08 16.91
CA ARG A 351 17.73 5.77 17.24
C ARG A 351 16.55 5.43 16.33
N MET A 352 15.70 6.41 16.04
CA MET A 352 14.57 6.21 15.11
C MET A 352 15.05 5.88 13.69
N ARG A 353 16.07 6.57 13.18
CA ARG A 353 16.68 6.30 11.87
C ARG A 353 17.34 4.93 11.80
N THR A 354 18.04 4.52 12.84
CA THR A 354 18.63 3.18 12.96
C THR A 354 17.56 2.10 12.83
N GLU A 355 16.43 2.28 13.52
CA GLU A 355 15.31 1.33 13.42
C GLU A 355 14.64 1.36 12.03
N MET A 356 14.53 2.51 11.39
CA MET A 356 14.05 2.61 10.01
C MET A 356 14.96 1.85 9.04
N THR A 357 16.28 1.98 9.19
CA THR A 357 17.25 1.21 8.41
C THR A 357 17.09 -0.29 8.63
N ARG A 358 16.85 -0.71 9.88
CA ARG A 358 16.55 -2.10 10.20
C ARG A 358 15.23 -2.56 9.55
N VAL A 359 14.18 -1.74 9.58
CA VAL A 359 12.92 -2.03 8.89
C VAL A 359 13.16 -2.21 7.40
N LYS A 360 13.91 -1.30 6.75
CA LYS A 360 14.29 -1.40 5.33
C LYS A 360 14.98 -2.75 5.02
N SER A 361 15.92 -3.19 5.86
CA SER A 361 16.60 -4.47 5.67
C SER A 361 15.67 -5.68 5.83
N LEU A 362 14.69 -5.62 6.74
CA LEU A 362 13.70 -6.68 6.95
C LEU A 362 12.74 -6.83 5.75
N LEU A 363 12.54 -5.79 4.95
CA LEU A 363 11.70 -5.85 3.75
C LEU A 363 12.35 -6.63 2.59
N GLY A 364 13.58 -7.09 2.77
CA GLY A 364 14.31 -7.85 1.75
C GLY A 364 15.01 -6.96 0.72
N PRO A 365 15.57 -7.54 -0.35
CA PRO A 365 16.17 -6.78 -1.44
C PRO A 365 15.11 -6.24 -2.42
N SER A 366 15.49 -5.25 -3.24
CA SER A 366 14.72 -4.82 -4.42
C SER A 366 14.52 -5.96 -5.42
N GLY A 367 13.62 -5.83 -6.40
CA GLY A 367 13.26 -6.89 -7.35
C GLY A 367 12.15 -7.82 -6.85
N ALA A 368 11.26 -7.30 -6.01
CA ALA A 368 10.13 -8.09 -5.46
C ALA A 368 9.22 -8.64 -6.58
N SER A 369 8.93 -7.84 -7.60
CA SER A 369 8.08 -8.26 -8.72
C SER A 369 8.72 -9.35 -9.57
N GLU A 370 10.03 -9.32 -9.75
CA GLU A 370 10.78 -10.36 -10.49
C GLU A 370 10.77 -11.70 -9.75
N ARG A 371 10.95 -11.67 -8.41
CA ARG A 371 10.86 -12.87 -7.58
C ARG A 371 9.43 -13.40 -7.50
N ALA A 372 8.43 -12.50 -7.46
CA ALA A 372 7.02 -12.88 -7.53
C ALA A 372 6.71 -13.58 -8.87
N ALA A 373 7.22 -13.07 -10.00
CA ALA A 373 7.07 -13.68 -11.31
C ALA A 373 7.70 -15.09 -11.33
N ALA A 374 8.89 -15.27 -10.77
CA ALA A 374 9.51 -16.59 -10.68
C ALA A 374 8.66 -17.59 -9.87
N MET A 375 8.05 -17.14 -8.75
CA MET A 375 7.15 -17.99 -7.97
C MET A 375 5.86 -18.32 -8.73
N VAL A 376 5.31 -17.37 -9.48
CA VAL A 376 4.12 -17.58 -10.33
C VAL A 376 4.41 -18.60 -11.42
N LEU A 377 5.53 -18.49 -12.14
CA LEU A 377 5.95 -19.46 -13.16
C LEU A 377 6.16 -20.86 -12.56
N GLN A 378 6.82 -20.96 -11.41
CA GLN A 378 6.96 -22.25 -10.70
C GLN A 378 5.60 -22.88 -10.35
N GLN A 379 4.57 -22.07 -10.08
CA GLN A 379 3.24 -22.59 -9.82
C GLN A 379 2.49 -22.96 -11.11
N LEU A 380 2.83 -22.34 -12.24
CA LEU A 380 2.33 -22.69 -13.57
C LEU A 380 2.86 -24.07 -13.99
N ASP A 381 4.17 -24.31 -13.90
CA ASP A 381 4.80 -25.61 -14.21
C ASP A 381 4.17 -26.76 -13.40
N ARG A 382 3.85 -26.50 -12.13
CA ARG A 382 3.15 -27.47 -11.27
C ARG A 382 1.68 -27.67 -11.62
N ALA A 383 1.06 -26.74 -12.33
CA ALA A 383 -0.29 -26.92 -12.85
C ALA A 383 -0.28 -27.84 -14.08
N GLU A 384 0.66 -27.66 -14.99
CA GLU A 384 0.85 -28.47 -16.19
C GLU A 384 1.22 -29.95 -15.84
N ALA A 385 2.05 -30.16 -14.83
CA ALA A 385 2.42 -31.50 -14.36
C ALA A 385 1.28 -32.33 -13.73
N ARG A 386 0.10 -31.74 -13.56
CA ARG A 386 -1.10 -32.42 -12.98
C ARG A 386 -2.16 -32.76 -14.01
N VAL A 387 -2.00 -32.32 -15.24
CA VAL A 387 -2.86 -32.63 -16.39
C VAL A 387 -2.26 -33.79 -17.16
#